data_e30c4d2aabb09b652671cc960dcf7975
#
_entry.id   e30c4d2aabb09b652671cc960dcf7975
#
_cell.length_a   1.000
_cell.length_b   1.000
_cell.length_c   1.000
_cell.angle_alpha   90.00
_cell.angle_beta   90.00
_cell.angle_gamma   90.00
#
_symmetry.space_group_name_H-M   'P 1'
#
loop_
_entity.id
_entity.type
_entity.pdbx_description
1 polymer ?
#
loop_
_entity_poly.entity_id
_entity_poly.type
_entity_poly.pdbx_seq_one_letter_code
_entity_poly.pdbx_strand_id
1 'polypeptide(L)'
;PDAAIVFRADGALLWSNKLAQFYFGLRWPDDAGQRLSNLIRHPEFYAYLNAGNFDEELTIPSPIRESLDIEIRIMPYSEDQFLLVARDVTQVKRLENLRREFVANVSHELKTPLTVLQGYLEMMDEPQQTPPAMLKKAVENMNAQSTRMANLVDQLLTLSRMETPSNDVFDHE
;
A
#
# COMPACT_ATOMS: atom_id res chain seq x y z
N PRO A 1 17.32 -5.82 9.91
CA PRO A 1 18.19 -4.74 10.33
C PRO A 1 17.59 -3.40 9.93
N ASP A 2 17.62 -2.42 10.83
CA ASP A 2 17.06 -1.11 10.60
C ASP A 2 18.18 -0.07 10.51
N ALA A 3 17.97 0.98 9.69
CA ALA A 3 18.80 2.15 9.69
C ALA A 3 18.53 2.95 10.98
N ALA A 4 19.56 3.53 11.55
CA ALA A 4 19.44 4.30 12.78
C ALA A 4 20.29 5.56 12.73
N ILE A 5 19.69 6.67 13.15
CA ILE A 5 20.32 7.97 13.27
C ILE A 5 19.95 8.56 14.62
N VAL A 6 20.94 9.09 15.32
CA VAL A 6 20.72 9.93 16.51
C VAL A 6 21.00 11.38 16.15
N PHE A 7 20.07 12.27 16.46
CA PHE A 7 20.19 13.69 16.20
C PHE A 7 19.70 14.51 17.38
N ARG A 8 20.22 15.73 17.50
CA ARG A 8 19.85 16.66 18.56
C ARG A 8 18.58 17.42 18.19
N ALA A 9 17.89 17.97 19.18
CA ALA A 9 16.64 18.72 18.97
C ALA A 9 16.77 19.88 17.97
N ASP A 10 17.97 20.46 17.82
CA ASP A 10 18.28 21.50 16.81
C ASP A 10 18.49 20.90 15.41
N GLY A 11 18.42 19.58 15.25
CA GLY A 11 18.61 18.89 13.99
C GLY A 11 20.02 18.41 13.70
N ALA A 12 20.98 18.64 14.58
CA ALA A 12 22.37 18.25 14.36
C ALA A 12 22.57 16.73 14.45
N LEU A 13 23.21 16.15 13.44
CA LEU A 13 23.55 14.72 13.39
C LEU A 13 24.59 14.39 14.47
N LEU A 14 24.27 13.45 15.34
CA LEU A 14 25.17 12.98 16.40
C LEU A 14 25.75 11.59 16.12
N TRP A 15 25.03 10.74 15.45
CA TRP A 15 25.47 9.39 15.12
C TRP A 15 24.61 8.78 14.02
N SER A 16 25.21 7.89 13.23
CA SER A 16 24.53 7.15 12.19
C SER A 16 25.17 5.77 12.00
N ASN A 17 24.36 4.76 11.73
CA ASN A 17 24.87 3.46 11.31
C ASN A 17 25.08 3.38 9.78
N LYS A 18 25.68 2.30 9.32
CA LYS A 18 25.97 2.09 7.90
C LYS A 18 24.73 2.04 7.02
N LEU A 19 23.66 1.44 7.51
CA LEU A 19 22.44 1.29 6.74
C LEU A 19 21.77 2.65 6.50
N ALA A 20 21.82 3.58 7.46
CA ALA A 20 21.34 4.94 7.28
C ALA A 20 22.16 5.69 6.22
N GLN A 21 23.46 5.48 6.16
CA GLN A 21 24.29 6.02 5.10
C GLN A 21 23.86 5.51 3.72
N PHE A 22 23.54 4.23 3.63
CA PHE A 22 23.06 3.62 2.40
C PHE A 22 21.69 4.16 1.96
N TYR A 23 20.74 4.35 2.89
CA TYR A 23 19.40 4.82 2.56
C TYR A 23 19.35 6.31 2.24
N PHE A 24 20.14 7.13 2.92
CA PHE A 24 20.02 8.59 2.88
C PHE A 24 21.20 9.28 2.22
N GLY A 25 22.27 8.59 1.95
CA GLY A 25 23.46 9.18 1.33
C GLY A 25 24.31 10.05 2.25
N LEU A 26 24.05 10.05 3.56
CA LEU A 26 24.88 10.73 4.52
C LEU A 26 26.19 9.98 4.78
N ARG A 27 27.17 10.69 5.32
CA ARG A 27 28.49 10.15 5.65
C ARG A 27 28.78 10.31 7.14
N TRP A 28 29.11 9.23 7.77
CA TRP A 28 29.49 9.22 9.17
C TRP A 28 30.97 8.77 9.31
N PRO A 29 31.83 9.46 10.07
CA PRO A 29 31.54 10.63 10.92
C PRO A 29 31.66 12.01 10.22
N ASP A 30 31.86 12.07 8.92
CA ASP A 30 32.13 13.33 8.20
C ASP A 30 31.01 14.36 8.34
N ASP A 31 29.76 13.92 8.37
CA ASP A 31 28.58 14.79 8.47
C ASP A 31 28.15 15.09 9.90
N ALA A 32 28.94 14.69 10.90
CA ALA A 32 28.65 14.98 12.30
C ALA A 32 28.43 16.47 12.53
N GLY A 33 27.36 16.82 13.25
CA GLY A 33 27.02 18.19 13.55
C GLY A 33 26.25 18.94 12.47
N GLN A 34 26.17 18.41 11.25
CA GLN A 34 25.35 19.00 10.20
C GLN A 34 23.87 18.78 10.46
N ARG A 35 23.03 19.70 9.98
CA ARG A 35 21.58 19.55 10.12
C ARG A 35 21.05 18.42 9.29
N LEU A 36 20.26 17.56 9.89
CA LEU A 36 19.66 16.40 9.25
C LEU A 36 18.81 16.79 8.04
N SER A 37 18.10 17.91 8.09
CA SER A 37 17.32 18.44 6.97
C SER A 37 18.16 18.83 5.75
N ASN A 38 19.45 19.13 5.92
CA ASN A 38 20.38 19.39 4.82
C ASN A 38 20.97 18.10 4.25
N LEU A 39 21.02 17.03 5.03
CA LEU A 39 21.54 15.73 4.63
C LEU A 39 20.47 14.88 3.95
N ILE A 40 19.27 14.88 4.49
CA ILE A 40 18.10 14.19 3.93
C ILE A 40 17.20 15.23 3.28
N ARG A 41 17.45 15.51 2.02
CA ARG A 41 16.76 16.58 1.27
C ARG A 41 15.49 16.06 0.63
N HIS A 42 14.39 16.13 1.36
CA HIS A 42 13.07 15.79 0.87
C HIS A 42 12.03 16.75 1.50
N PRO A 43 11.15 17.36 0.69
CA PRO A 43 10.20 18.36 1.22
C PRO A 43 9.31 17.81 2.34
N GLU A 44 8.81 16.59 2.22
CA GLU A 44 7.99 15.96 3.25
C GLU A 44 8.77 15.66 4.52
N PHE A 45 10.03 15.27 4.40
CA PHE A 45 10.90 15.06 5.55
C PHE A 45 11.18 16.36 6.30
N TYR A 46 11.45 17.42 5.58
CA TYR A 46 11.63 18.75 6.14
C TYR A 46 10.39 19.20 6.92
N ALA A 47 9.21 19.06 6.31
CA ALA A 47 7.93 19.39 6.96
C ALA A 47 7.68 18.53 8.20
N TYR A 48 8.01 17.24 8.13
CA TYR A 48 7.87 16.29 9.22
C TYR A 48 8.73 16.66 10.44
N LEU A 49 10.00 17.00 10.20
CA LEU A 49 10.91 17.48 11.27
C LEU A 49 10.43 18.80 11.89
N ASN A 50 10.00 19.75 11.07
CA ASN A 50 9.56 21.07 11.54
C ASN A 50 8.24 21.02 12.30
N ALA A 51 7.33 20.13 11.93
CA ALA A 51 6.07 19.94 12.64
C ALA A 51 6.28 19.42 14.07
N GLY A 52 7.34 18.66 14.31
CA GLY A 52 7.70 18.16 15.63
C GLY A 52 6.73 17.12 16.19
N ASN A 53 5.74 16.70 15.42
CA ASN A 53 4.81 15.64 15.79
C ASN A 53 5.26 14.33 15.16
N PHE A 54 5.78 13.42 15.98
CA PHE A 54 6.33 12.14 15.55
C PHE A 54 5.45 10.94 15.95
N ASP A 55 4.16 11.19 16.19
CA ASP A 55 3.21 10.13 16.55
C ASP A 55 2.99 9.15 15.41
N GLU A 56 3.09 9.63 14.18
CA GLU A 56 2.96 8.80 12.98
C GLU A 56 4.30 8.67 12.25
N GLU A 57 4.47 7.57 11.54
CA GLU A 57 5.60 7.35 10.65
C GLU A 57 5.46 8.18 9.36
N LEU A 58 6.59 8.46 8.74
CA LEU A 58 6.66 9.07 7.40
C LEU A 58 7.27 8.08 6.43
N THR A 59 6.67 7.88 5.28
CA THR A 59 7.24 7.08 4.20
C THR A 59 7.58 7.97 3.01
N ILE A 60 8.84 7.96 2.62
CA ILE A 60 9.36 8.73 1.47
C ILE A 60 10.21 7.85 0.57
N PRO A 61 10.32 8.17 -0.73
CA PRO A 61 11.38 7.58 -1.55
C PRO A 61 12.75 7.98 -1.00
N SER A 62 13.71 7.07 -1.07
CA SER A 62 15.09 7.41 -0.71
C SER A 62 15.60 8.56 -1.59
N PRO A 63 16.23 9.59 -1.02
CA PRO A 63 16.72 10.73 -1.81
C PRO A 63 17.81 10.37 -2.83
N ILE A 64 18.50 9.27 -2.61
CA ILE A 64 19.60 8.81 -3.48
C ILE A 64 19.28 7.53 -4.24
N ARG A 65 18.27 6.79 -3.82
CA ARG A 65 17.82 5.52 -4.42
C ARG A 65 16.32 5.55 -4.60
N GLU A 66 15.85 6.24 -5.62
CA GLU A 66 14.42 6.49 -5.85
C GLU A 66 13.55 5.23 -5.92
N SER A 67 14.15 4.08 -6.23
CA SER A 67 13.45 2.80 -6.26
C SER A 67 13.13 2.24 -4.87
N LEU A 68 13.70 2.80 -3.81
CA LEU A 68 13.46 2.36 -2.43
C LEU A 68 12.48 3.29 -1.73
N ASP A 69 11.45 2.71 -1.14
CA ASP A 69 10.53 3.40 -0.22
C ASP A 69 10.99 3.16 1.22
N ILE A 70 11.25 4.25 1.93
CA ILE A 70 11.80 4.22 3.29
C ILE A 70 10.77 4.74 4.28
N GLU A 71 10.41 3.90 5.25
CA GLU A 71 9.57 4.28 6.38
C GLU A 71 10.45 4.82 7.51
N ILE A 72 10.15 6.02 7.95
CA ILE A 72 10.88 6.74 8.99
C ILE A 72 10.02 6.86 10.23
N ARG A 73 10.58 6.49 11.37
CA ARG A 73 10.02 6.70 12.70
C ARG A 73 11.00 7.48 13.54
N ILE A 74 10.51 8.48 14.26
CA ILE A 74 11.30 9.30 15.18
C ILE A 74 10.71 9.15 16.57
N MET A 75 11.59 8.98 17.55
CA MET A 75 11.22 8.84 18.95
C MET A 75 12.23 9.55 19.84
N PRO A 76 11.81 10.05 21.01
CA PRO A 76 12.74 10.60 21.99
C PRO A 76 13.75 9.52 22.43
N TYR A 77 15.02 9.91 22.52
CA TYR A 77 16.11 9.04 22.94
C TYR A 77 16.71 9.46 24.28
N SER A 78 16.94 10.75 24.45
CA SER A 78 17.36 11.36 25.72
C SER A 78 16.83 12.79 25.80
N GLU A 79 17.23 13.55 26.82
CA GLU A 79 16.66 14.89 27.13
C GLU A 79 16.61 15.83 25.94
N ASP A 80 17.61 15.82 25.06
CA ASP A 80 17.72 16.72 23.92
C ASP A 80 18.05 15.98 22.63
N GLN A 81 17.79 14.67 22.61
CA GLN A 81 18.16 13.79 21.50
C GLN A 81 16.98 12.96 21.03
N PHE A 82 16.98 12.70 19.73
CA PHE A 82 15.99 11.87 19.06
C PHE A 82 16.67 10.71 18.34
N LEU A 83 15.98 9.60 18.29
CA LEU A 83 16.36 8.45 17.48
C LEU A 83 15.45 8.39 16.27
N LEU A 84 16.04 8.40 15.08
CA LEU A 84 15.37 8.09 13.83
C LEU A 84 15.67 6.64 13.47
N VAL A 85 14.64 5.85 13.25
CA VAL A 85 14.74 4.48 12.74
C VAL A 85 14.10 4.46 11.37
N ALA A 86 14.79 3.87 10.40
CA ALA A 86 14.31 3.80 9.03
C ALA A 86 14.35 2.36 8.52
N ARG A 87 13.33 2.00 7.78
CA ARG A 87 13.12 0.65 7.25
C ARG A 87 12.77 0.71 5.78
N ASP A 88 13.34 -0.17 4.98
CA ASP A 88 12.94 -0.37 3.59
C ASP A 88 11.60 -1.11 3.52
N VAL A 89 10.58 -0.43 3.03
CA VAL A 89 9.22 -0.95 2.89
C VAL A 89 8.79 -1.09 1.43
N THR A 90 9.75 -1.12 0.51
CA THR A 90 9.51 -1.19 -0.93
C THR A 90 8.63 -2.39 -1.31
N GLN A 91 8.95 -3.56 -0.79
CA GLN A 91 8.18 -4.79 -1.06
C GLN A 91 6.77 -4.71 -0.47
N VAL A 92 6.66 -4.25 0.76
CA VAL A 92 5.36 -4.10 1.45
C VAL A 92 4.46 -3.14 0.69
N LYS A 93 4.98 -1.98 0.29
CA LYS A 93 4.23 -1.00 -0.51
C LYS A 93 3.81 -1.54 -1.86
N ARG A 94 4.69 -2.26 -2.53
CA ARG A 94 4.38 -2.88 -3.81
C ARG A 94 3.21 -3.87 -3.69
N LEU A 95 3.24 -4.71 -2.67
CA LEU A 95 2.17 -5.68 -2.39
C LEU A 95 0.85 -4.98 -2.05
N GLU A 96 0.89 -3.93 -1.24
CA GLU A 96 -0.30 -3.13 -0.92
C GLU A 96 -0.92 -2.49 -2.17
N ASN A 97 -0.09 -1.92 -3.06
CA ASN A 97 -0.55 -1.32 -4.30
C ASN A 97 -1.15 -2.36 -5.24
N LEU A 98 -0.51 -3.51 -5.39
CA LEU A 98 -1.04 -4.63 -6.18
C LEU A 98 -2.39 -5.10 -5.63
N ARG A 99 -2.52 -5.19 -4.32
CA ARG A 99 -3.78 -5.56 -3.67
C ARG A 99 -4.89 -4.54 -3.94
N ARG A 100 -4.58 -3.24 -3.87
CA ARG A 100 -5.54 -2.17 -4.17
C ARG A 100 -5.98 -2.20 -5.63
N GLU A 101 -5.05 -2.36 -6.56
CA GLU A 101 -5.34 -2.48 -7.99
C GLU A 101 -6.21 -3.71 -8.26
N PHE A 102 -5.90 -4.82 -7.64
CA PHE A 102 -6.66 -6.05 -7.74
C PHE A 102 -8.12 -5.85 -7.27
N VAL A 103 -8.32 -5.27 -6.09
CA VAL A 103 -9.66 -4.97 -5.54
C VAL A 103 -10.42 -4.01 -6.46
N ALA A 104 -9.76 -2.97 -6.96
CA ALA A 104 -10.37 -2.01 -7.88
C ALA A 104 -10.78 -2.67 -9.21
N ASN A 105 -9.91 -3.49 -9.80
CA ASN A 105 -10.18 -4.20 -11.04
C ASN A 105 -11.32 -5.20 -10.88
N VAL A 106 -11.36 -5.95 -9.78
CA VAL A 106 -12.45 -6.86 -9.44
C VAL A 106 -13.78 -6.10 -9.34
N SER A 107 -13.77 -4.97 -8.64
CA SER A 107 -14.97 -4.14 -8.47
C SER A 107 -15.50 -3.66 -9.82
N HIS A 108 -14.63 -3.22 -10.73
CA HIS A 108 -15.00 -2.82 -12.09
C HIS A 108 -15.52 -3.99 -12.92
N GLU A 109 -14.85 -5.13 -12.87
CA GLU A 109 -15.26 -6.34 -13.61
C GLU A 109 -16.57 -6.93 -13.11
N LEU A 110 -16.91 -6.78 -11.82
CA LEU A 110 -18.21 -7.19 -11.27
C LEU A 110 -19.30 -6.16 -11.53
N LYS A 111 -18.97 -4.87 -11.55
CA LYS A 111 -19.94 -3.78 -11.71
C LYS A 111 -20.62 -3.80 -13.07
N THR A 112 -19.88 -4.11 -14.13
CA THR A 112 -20.43 -4.19 -15.51
C THR A 112 -21.53 -5.22 -15.65
N PRO A 113 -21.32 -6.51 -15.31
CA PRO A 113 -22.39 -7.51 -15.37
C PRO A 113 -23.54 -7.21 -14.40
N LEU A 114 -23.25 -6.65 -13.21
CA LEU A 114 -24.30 -6.24 -12.27
C LEU A 114 -25.18 -5.14 -12.85
N THR A 115 -24.62 -4.17 -13.52
CA THR A 115 -25.36 -3.08 -14.18
C THR A 115 -26.27 -3.64 -15.28
N VAL A 116 -25.80 -4.61 -16.04
CA VAL A 116 -26.59 -5.30 -17.07
C VAL A 116 -27.76 -6.05 -16.43
N LEU A 117 -27.50 -6.80 -15.35
CA LEU A 117 -28.54 -7.51 -14.60
C LEU A 117 -29.61 -6.56 -14.05
N GLN A 118 -29.20 -5.45 -13.47
CA GLN A 118 -30.11 -4.44 -12.94
C GLN A 118 -30.98 -3.83 -14.04
N GLY A 119 -30.40 -3.54 -15.20
CA GLY A 119 -31.14 -3.02 -16.35
C GLY A 119 -32.24 -3.98 -16.83
N TYR A 120 -31.93 -5.26 -16.93
CA TYR A 120 -32.92 -6.29 -17.28
C TYR A 120 -33.99 -6.46 -16.22
N LEU A 121 -33.64 -6.45 -14.94
CA LEU A 121 -34.58 -6.55 -13.84
C LEU A 121 -35.56 -5.36 -13.80
N GLU A 122 -35.08 -4.15 -14.05
CA GLU A 122 -35.93 -2.96 -14.17
C GLU A 122 -36.92 -3.07 -15.33
N MET A 123 -36.46 -3.59 -16.49
CA MET A 123 -37.31 -3.84 -17.63
C MET A 123 -38.40 -4.88 -17.31
N MET A 124 -38.07 -5.91 -16.52
CA MET A 124 -38.98 -7.00 -16.16
C MET A 124 -39.95 -6.62 -15.01
N ASP A 125 -39.76 -5.49 -14.36
CA ASP A 125 -40.63 -4.99 -13.30
C ASP A 125 -42.04 -4.63 -13.80
N GLU A 126 -42.17 -4.34 -15.10
CA GLU A 126 -43.45 -4.17 -15.80
C GLU A 126 -43.63 -5.27 -16.88
N PRO A 127 -43.91 -6.54 -16.50
CA PRO A 127 -43.94 -7.65 -17.45
C PRO A 127 -45.07 -7.55 -18.50
N GLN A 128 -46.11 -6.74 -18.23
CA GLN A 128 -47.23 -6.53 -19.17
C GLN A 128 -46.86 -5.69 -20.38
N GLN A 129 -45.79 -4.92 -20.30
CA GLN A 129 -45.28 -4.06 -21.40
C GLN A 129 -44.15 -4.69 -22.19
N THR A 130 -43.66 -5.86 -21.75
CA THR A 130 -42.51 -6.52 -22.37
C THR A 130 -42.95 -7.73 -23.18
N PRO A 131 -42.65 -7.79 -24.51
CA PRO A 131 -42.95 -8.95 -25.33
C PRO A 131 -42.29 -10.24 -24.81
N PRO A 132 -42.95 -11.39 -24.93
CA PRO A 132 -42.36 -12.68 -24.46
C PRO A 132 -41.00 -13.01 -25.05
N ALA A 133 -40.76 -12.66 -26.31
CA ALA A 133 -39.47 -12.86 -26.97
C ALA A 133 -38.35 -12.05 -26.31
N MET A 134 -38.63 -10.82 -25.86
CA MET A 134 -37.68 -10.00 -25.14
C MET A 134 -37.42 -10.53 -23.74
N LEU A 135 -38.41 -11.04 -23.05
CA LEU A 135 -38.28 -11.69 -21.74
C LEU A 135 -37.34 -12.90 -21.80
N LYS A 136 -37.52 -13.75 -22.82
CA LYS A 136 -36.67 -14.91 -23.05
C LYS A 136 -35.21 -14.49 -23.26
N LYS A 137 -34.99 -13.48 -24.09
CA LYS A 137 -33.67 -12.93 -24.38
C LYS A 137 -33.02 -12.31 -23.15
N ALA A 138 -33.80 -11.61 -22.35
CA ALA A 138 -33.36 -11.04 -21.08
C ALA A 138 -32.88 -12.13 -20.11
N VAL A 139 -33.62 -13.21 -19.94
CA VAL A 139 -33.27 -14.35 -19.09
C VAL A 139 -31.97 -15.02 -19.56
N GLU A 140 -31.84 -15.24 -20.87
CA GLU A 140 -30.61 -15.80 -21.47
C GLU A 140 -29.39 -14.90 -21.18
N ASN A 141 -29.51 -13.59 -21.38
CA ASN A 141 -28.44 -12.65 -21.13
C ASN A 141 -28.09 -12.54 -19.62
N MET A 142 -29.10 -12.55 -18.77
CA MET A 142 -28.89 -12.55 -17.30
C MET A 142 -28.17 -13.81 -16.85
N ASN A 143 -28.51 -14.97 -17.38
CA ASN A 143 -27.80 -16.22 -17.11
C ASN A 143 -26.32 -16.14 -17.57
N ALA A 144 -26.06 -15.56 -18.73
CA ALA A 144 -24.70 -15.39 -19.23
C ALA A 144 -23.87 -14.48 -18.31
N GLN A 145 -24.45 -13.38 -17.86
CA GLN A 145 -23.77 -12.47 -16.91
C GLN A 145 -23.55 -13.12 -15.54
N SER A 146 -24.51 -13.84 -15.05
CA SER A 146 -24.40 -14.59 -13.79
C SER A 146 -23.29 -15.63 -13.83
N THR A 147 -23.18 -16.40 -14.91
CA THR A 147 -22.11 -17.36 -15.14
C THR A 147 -20.74 -16.68 -15.21
N ARG A 148 -20.65 -15.55 -15.90
CA ARG A 148 -19.43 -14.77 -15.99
C ARG A 148 -18.97 -14.28 -14.62
N MET A 149 -19.89 -13.78 -13.78
CA MET A 149 -19.60 -13.37 -12.42
C MET A 149 -19.12 -14.53 -11.54
N ALA A 150 -19.78 -15.69 -11.64
CA ALA A 150 -19.38 -16.90 -10.90
C ALA A 150 -17.96 -17.34 -11.28
N ASN A 151 -17.61 -17.32 -12.55
CA ASN A 151 -16.27 -17.65 -13.03
C ASN A 151 -15.22 -16.65 -12.52
N LEU A 152 -15.55 -15.37 -12.50
CA LEU A 152 -14.67 -14.34 -11.97
C LEU A 152 -14.41 -14.55 -10.46
N VAL A 153 -15.45 -14.84 -9.69
CA VAL A 153 -15.34 -15.16 -8.27
C VAL A 153 -14.45 -16.39 -8.04
N ASP A 154 -14.63 -17.45 -8.84
CA ASP A 154 -13.79 -18.65 -8.74
C ASP A 154 -12.31 -18.35 -9.03
N GLN A 155 -12.02 -17.55 -10.04
CA GLN A 155 -10.66 -17.11 -10.34
C GLN A 155 -10.05 -16.32 -9.17
N LEU A 156 -10.83 -15.44 -8.55
CA LEU A 156 -10.39 -14.64 -7.41
C LEU A 156 -10.10 -15.51 -6.19
N LEU A 157 -10.94 -16.48 -5.90
CA LEU A 157 -10.74 -17.43 -4.80
C LEU A 157 -9.49 -18.28 -5.04
N THR A 158 -9.24 -18.69 -6.26
CA THR A 158 -8.04 -19.47 -6.64
C THR A 158 -6.77 -18.63 -6.42
N LEU A 159 -6.75 -17.37 -6.87
CA LEU A 159 -5.62 -16.45 -6.63
C LEU A 159 -5.40 -16.18 -5.16
N SER A 160 -6.47 -15.97 -4.39
CA SER A 160 -6.39 -15.75 -2.95
C SER A 160 -5.76 -16.93 -2.21
N ARG A 161 -6.05 -18.16 -2.62
CA ARG A 161 -5.46 -19.39 -2.06
C ARG A 161 -3.98 -19.55 -2.41
N MET A 162 -3.57 -19.08 -3.57
CA MET A 162 -2.17 -19.14 -4.01
C MET A 162 -1.29 -18.10 -3.28
N GLU A 163 -1.84 -16.94 -2.92
CA GLU A 163 -1.13 -15.88 -2.22
C GLU A 163 -0.95 -16.14 -0.73
N THR A 164 -1.74 -17.04 -0.14
CA THR A 164 -1.57 -17.44 1.26
C THR A 164 -0.63 -18.64 1.30
N PRO A 165 0.66 -18.51 1.67
CA PRO A 165 1.45 -19.68 2.02
C PRO A 165 0.72 -20.38 3.16
N SER A 166 0.35 -21.64 2.95
CA SER A 166 -0.33 -22.43 3.95
C SER A 166 0.53 -22.50 5.21
N ASN A 167 0.07 -21.87 6.27
CA ASN A 167 0.61 -22.07 7.62
C ASN A 167 0.28 -23.47 8.18
N ASP A 168 -0.20 -24.36 7.36
CA ASP A 168 -0.62 -25.71 7.74
C ASP A 168 0.51 -26.75 7.78
N VAL A 169 1.76 -26.33 7.74
CA VAL A 169 2.90 -27.28 7.82
C VAL A 169 3.40 -27.51 9.26
N PHE A 170 2.82 -26.87 10.27
CA PHE A 170 3.29 -26.98 11.65
C PHE A 170 2.27 -27.50 12.67
N ASP A 171 1.30 -28.32 12.26
CA ASP A 171 0.38 -28.90 13.24
C ASP A 171 0.18 -30.40 13.06
N HIS A 172 1.28 -31.14 13.00
CA HIS A 172 1.29 -32.60 13.21
C HIS A 172 2.65 -33.04 13.78
N GLU A 173 2.82 -32.88 15.09
CA GLU A 173 3.53 -33.84 15.96
C GLU A 173 2.92 -33.83 17.36
#